data_53bdfce177fb93653c525a8b7e797938
#
_entry.id   53bdfce177fb93653c525a8b7e797938
#
_cell.length_a   1.000
_cell.length_b   1.000
_cell.length_c   1.000
_cell.angle_alpha   90.00
_cell.angle_beta   90.00
_cell.angle_gamma   90.00
#
_symmetry.space_group_name_H-M   'P 1'
#
loop_
_entity.id
_entity.type
_entity.pdbx_description
1 polymer ?
#
loop_
_entity_poly.entity_id
_entity_poly.type
_entity_poly.pdbx_seq_one_letter_code
_entity_poly.pdbx_strand_id
1 'polypeptide(L)'
;KGDAKVAVEFVRFLSVAQPELSVQRVRVQNVGSNKVDLVIDSAIDGDVKNEDANYDERFWEVLSTEQGTDSGNVLAETTPNPFGTPRFTSGMEMRNVTDLTADKVAQPSEKEVVNEFTGVLAPNESAQLEKRVIIVTSRDYDTQAALTDAMHQLSDKVAGQSYDELLEAHEQVWADRWNKSDIVIDGDTEAQQGIRFNLFELFSTYYGEDSRLNIGPKGFTGEKYGGATYWDTEAFAVPVYLGITDPKVTRNLLMYRYKQLDGAYHNAKQQGLKGALFPMVTFDGIECHNEWEITFEEIHRNGDIAFAIYNYTRYTGD
;
A
#
# COMPACT_ATOMS: atom_id res chain seq x y z
N LYS A 1 5.85 -3.39 33.92
CA LYS A 1 5.71 -2.79 35.26
C LYS A 1 6.70 -3.50 36.20
N GLY A 2 7.38 -2.79 37.10
CA GLY A 2 8.40 -3.33 38.02
C GLY A 2 9.77 -3.48 37.36
N ASP A 3 10.58 -4.46 37.82
CA ASP A 3 11.94 -4.71 37.35
C ASP A 3 12.04 -5.64 36.15
N ALA A 4 10.95 -5.84 35.42
CA ALA A 4 10.93 -6.64 34.20
C ALA A 4 11.82 -6.02 33.11
N LYS A 5 12.71 -6.84 32.54
CA LYS A 5 13.59 -6.42 31.43
C LYS A 5 13.33 -7.36 30.26
N VAL A 6 12.87 -6.80 29.15
CA VAL A 6 12.62 -7.55 27.91
C VAL A 6 13.32 -6.87 26.74
N ALA A 7 13.83 -7.68 25.82
CA ALA A 7 14.20 -7.26 24.47
C ALA A 7 13.04 -7.56 23.53
N VAL A 8 12.67 -6.60 22.69
CA VAL A 8 11.59 -6.77 21.71
C VAL A 8 12.14 -6.47 20.33
N GLU A 9 11.94 -7.41 19.41
CA GLU A 9 12.27 -7.28 18.00
C GLU A 9 10.98 -7.21 17.21
N PHE A 10 10.83 -6.20 16.37
CA PHE A 10 9.76 -6.05 15.42
C PHE A 10 10.30 -6.14 14.00
N VAL A 11 9.75 -7.06 13.20
CA VAL A 11 10.01 -7.14 11.77
C VAL A 11 8.66 -7.06 11.05
N ARG A 12 8.58 -6.21 10.03
CA ARG A 12 7.40 -6.13 9.17
C ARG A 12 7.80 -5.90 7.72
N PHE A 13 7.03 -6.47 6.82
CA PHE A 13 7.14 -6.19 5.39
C PHE A 13 5.79 -6.29 4.69
N LEU A 14 5.61 -5.50 3.66
CA LEU A 14 4.56 -5.64 2.66
C LEU A 14 5.16 -6.42 1.51
N SER A 15 4.61 -7.61 1.24
CA SER A 15 5.22 -8.52 0.27
C SER A 15 5.11 -7.96 -1.14
N VAL A 16 6.27 -7.81 -1.80
CA VAL A 16 6.31 -7.47 -3.25
C VAL A 16 6.21 -8.71 -4.13
N ALA A 17 6.36 -9.91 -3.55
CA ALA A 17 6.14 -11.18 -4.24
C ALA A 17 4.66 -11.60 -4.27
N GLN A 18 3.90 -11.17 -3.26
CA GLN A 18 2.46 -11.37 -3.15
C GLN A 18 1.84 -10.05 -2.65
N PRO A 19 1.35 -9.19 -3.55
CA PRO A 19 0.95 -7.82 -3.23
C PRO A 19 -0.16 -7.68 -2.18
N GLU A 20 -1.00 -8.71 -2.02
CA GLU A 20 -2.08 -8.73 -1.03
C GLU A 20 -1.60 -9.04 0.39
N LEU A 21 -0.33 -9.45 0.56
CA LEU A 21 0.19 -9.94 1.84
C LEU A 21 1.00 -8.90 2.60
N SER A 22 0.61 -8.66 3.85
CA SER A 22 1.42 -8.00 4.89
C SER A 22 1.81 -9.01 5.98
N VAL A 23 3.07 -9.00 6.39
CA VAL A 23 3.59 -9.86 7.46
C VAL A 23 4.24 -9.00 8.54
N GLN A 24 3.93 -9.33 9.80
CA GLN A 24 4.55 -8.73 10.98
C GLN A 24 4.99 -9.86 11.90
N ARG A 25 6.22 -9.77 12.44
CA ARG A 25 6.70 -10.66 13.48
C ARG A 25 7.17 -9.85 14.66
N VAL A 26 6.67 -10.21 15.83
CA VAL A 26 7.13 -9.70 17.12
C VAL A 26 7.79 -10.84 17.87
N ARG A 27 9.03 -10.64 18.30
CA ARG A 27 9.76 -11.55 19.18
C ARG A 27 10.05 -10.83 20.48
N VAL A 28 9.69 -11.43 21.60
CA VAL A 28 9.94 -10.91 22.94
C VAL A 28 10.85 -11.88 23.66
N GLN A 29 11.98 -11.39 24.18
CA GLN A 29 12.89 -12.16 25.00
C GLN A 29 12.98 -11.57 26.41
N ASN A 30 12.84 -12.38 27.44
CA ASN A 30 13.11 -11.99 28.81
C ASN A 30 14.64 -11.93 29.06
N VAL A 31 15.20 -10.73 29.13
CA VAL A 31 16.63 -10.49 29.43
C VAL A 31 16.87 -10.13 30.90
N GLY A 32 15.84 -10.23 31.74
CA GLY A 32 15.90 -10.05 33.20
C GLY A 32 16.15 -11.34 33.95
N SER A 33 16.15 -11.26 35.28
CA SER A 33 16.35 -12.39 36.17
C SER A 33 15.06 -12.98 36.74
N ASN A 34 13.94 -12.31 36.58
CA ASN A 34 12.62 -12.72 37.07
C ASN A 34 11.73 -13.19 35.91
N LYS A 35 10.73 -14.03 36.22
CA LYS A 35 9.68 -14.36 35.24
C LYS A 35 8.91 -13.11 34.83
N VAL A 36 8.49 -13.07 33.57
CA VAL A 36 7.70 -11.99 32.99
C VAL A 36 6.40 -12.55 32.42
N ASP A 37 5.27 -12.02 32.85
CA ASP A 37 3.99 -12.27 32.23
C ASP A 37 3.91 -11.42 30.95
N LEU A 38 3.58 -12.08 29.84
CA LEU A 38 3.48 -11.49 28.51
C LEU A 38 2.03 -11.50 28.05
N VAL A 39 1.57 -10.37 27.52
CA VAL A 39 0.29 -10.25 26.79
C VAL A 39 0.62 -9.53 25.48
N ILE A 40 0.15 -10.09 24.38
CA ILE A 40 0.26 -9.50 23.04
C ILE A 40 -1.13 -9.45 22.40
N ASP A 41 -1.59 -8.24 22.06
CA ASP A 41 -2.80 -8.02 21.28
C ASP A 41 -2.44 -7.89 19.79
N SER A 42 -3.08 -8.71 18.97
CA SER A 42 -3.02 -8.63 17.51
C SER A 42 -4.38 -8.21 16.97
N ALA A 43 -4.46 -7.06 16.31
CA ALA A 43 -5.73 -6.47 15.93
C ALA A 43 -5.79 -6.02 14.46
N ILE A 44 -7.00 -6.02 13.89
CA ILE A 44 -7.37 -5.19 12.73
C ILE A 44 -8.39 -4.17 13.23
N ASP A 45 -8.05 -2.90 13.10
CA ASP A 45 -8.92 -1.78 13.43
C ASP A 45 -9.55 -1.25 12.13
N GLY A 46 -10.86 -1.35 12.01
CA GLY A 46 -11.65 -0.79 10.91
C GLY A 46 -12.22 0.60 11.23
N ASP A 47 -12.09 1.11 12.47
CA ASP A 47 -12.57 2.44 12.85
C ASP A 47 -11.53 3.53 12.56
N VAL A 48 -10.95 3.48 11.38
CA VAL A 48 -9.92 4.42 10.93
C VAL A 48 -10.52 5.65 10.26
N LYS A 49 -9.79 6.75 10.28
CA LYS A 49 -10.05 7.94 9.48
C LYS A 49 -8.77 8.38 8.78
N ASN A 50 -8.93 9.09 7.67
CA ASN A 50 -7.82 9.72 6.98
C ASN A 50 -7.24 10.86 7.82
N GLU A 51 -5.92 10.89 7.99
CA GLU A 51 -5.23 11.89 8.80
C GLU A 51 -5.31 13.29 8.15
N ASP A 52 -5.18 13.34 6.82
CA ASP A 52 -5.17 14.58 6.02
C ASP A 52 -6.54 14.85 5.36
N ALA A 53 -7.66 14.36 5.90
CA ALA A 53 -9.00 14.70 5.42
C ALA A 53 -9.26 16.19 5.55
N ASN A 54 -9.62 16.87 4.45
CA ASN A 54 -9.78 18.33 4.40
C ASN A 54 -10.85 18.87 5.37
N TYR A 55 -11.88 18.06 5.65
CA TYR A 55 -13.05 18.45 6.44
C TYR A 55 -13.29 17.52 7.63
N ASP A 56 -12.28 16.79 8.11
CA ASP A 56 -12.35 15.80 9.21
C ASP A 56 -13.39 14.69 8.95
N GLU A 57 -13.60 14.34 7.69
CA GLU A 57 -14.58 13.35 7.27
C GLU A 57 -14.08 11.94 7.53
N ARG A 58 -15.02 11.04 7.84
CA ARG A 58 -14.80 9.60 7.86
C ARG A 58 -15.25 9.00 6.54
N PHE A 59 -14.31 8.43 5.78
CA PHE A 59 -14.59 7.85 4.47
C PHE A 59 -14.88 6.35 4.52
N TRP A 60 -14.73 5.71 5.68
CA TRP A 60 -14.87 4.27 5.82
C TRP A 60 -16.02 3.89 6.75
N GLU A 61 -16.81 2.91 6.31
CA GLU A 61 -17.82 2.20 7.08
C GLU A 61 -17.44 0.74 7.19
N VAL A 62 -17.40 0.18 8.40
CA VAL A 62 -17.24 -1.26 8.60
C VAL A 62 -18.55 -1.95 8.31
N LEU A 63 -18.53 -2.90 7.37
CA LEU A 63 -19.70 -3.69 6.97
C LEU A 63 -19.86 -4.93 7.83
N SER A 64 -18.75 -5.59 8.15
CA SER A 64 -18.75 -6.79 8.99
C SER A 64 -17.37 -7.04 9.61
N THR A 65 -17.40 -7.76 10.74
CA THR A 65 -16.23 -8.31 11.40
C THR A 65 -16.50 -9.76 11.77
N GLU A 66 -15.49 -10.62 11.64
CA GLU A 66 -15.54 -11.99 12.13
C GLU A 66 -14.33 -12.27 13.01
N GLN A 67 -14.58 -12.79 14.21
CA GLN A 67 -13.58 -13.06 15.23
C GLN A 67 -13.33 -14.54 15.35
N GLY A 68 -12.12 -15.00 15.06
CA GLY A 68 -11.62 -16.35 15.37
C GLY A 68 -10.76 -16.34 16.64
N THR A 69 -10.20 -17.50 17.00
CA THR A 69 -9.30 -17.63 18.17
C THR A 69 -7.90 -17.08 17.87
N ASP A 70 -7.40 -17.33 16.65
CA ASP A 70 -6.08 -16.93 16.15
C ASP A 70 -6.17 -16.18 14.82
N SER A 71 -7.38 -15.79 14.43
CA SER A 71 -7.69 -15.16 13.16
C SER A 71 -8.83 -14.17 13.31
N GLY A 72 -9.10 -13.41 12.27
CA GLY A 72 -10.28 -12.59 12.15
C GLY A 72 -10.23 -11.73 10.92
N ASN A 73 -11.40 -11.24 10.48
CA ASN A 73 -11.49 -10.39 9.32
C ASN A 73 -12.32 -9.14 9.54
N VAL A 74 -12.06 -8.14 8.75
CA VAL A 74 -12.82 -6.89 8.67
C VAL A 74 -13.12 -6.61 7.21
N LEU A 75 -14.38 -6.34 6.90
CA LEU A 75 -14.83 -5.83 5.62
C LEU A 75 -15.28 -4.39 5.80
N ALA A 76 -14.68 -3.48 5.05
CA ALA A 76 -15.00 -2.06 5.11
C ALA A 76 -15.24 -1.50 3.71
N GLU A 77 -16.07 -0.47 3.61
CA GLU A 77 -16.42 0.18 2.36
C GLU A 77 -16.43 1.70 2.55
N THR A 78 -16.10 2.45 1.49
CA THR A 78 -16.17 3.91 1.55
C THR A 78 -17.61 4.38 1.67
N THR A 79 -17.82 5.48 2.42
CA THR A 79 -19.13 6.11 2.56
C THR A 79 -19.70 6.55 1.20
N PRO A 80 -21.03 6.61 1.02
CA PRO A 80 -21.62 7.20 -0.17
C PRO A 80 -21.18 8.65 -0.35
N ASN A 81 -20.92 9.04 -1.60
CA ASN A 81 -20.54 10.41 -1.93
C ASN A 81 -21.58 11.06 -2.87
N PRO A 82 -21.69 12.41 -2.87
CA PRO A 82 -22.70 13.11 -3.67
C PRO A 82 -22.38 13.15 -5.17
N PHE A 83 -21.19 12.68 -5.58
CA PHE A 83 -20.71 12.78 -6.97
C PHE A 83 -21.04 11.53 -7.79
N GLY A 84 -21.66 10.51 -7.20
CA GLY A 84 -21.97 9.25 -7.88
C GLY A 84 -20.75 8.36 -8.15
N THR A 85 -19.63 8.61 -7.50
CA THR A 85 -18.45 7.74 -7.57
C THR A 85 -18.79 6.39 -6.93
N PRO A 86 -18.48 5.25 -7.59
CA PRO A 86 -18.69 3.95 -6.99
C PRO A 86 -18.01 3.81 -5.64
N ARG A 87 -18.66 3.14 -4.70
CA ARG A 87 -18.07 2.83 -3.41
C ARG A 87 -16.93 1.83 -3.59
N PHE A 88 -15.90 1.98 -2.78
CA PHE A 88 -14.70 1.13 -2.80
C PHE A 88 -14.70 0.25 -1.55
N THR A 89 -14.61 -1.06 -1.74
CA THR A 89 -14.59 -2.04 -0.66
C THR A 89 -13.20 -2.60 -0.45
N SER A 90 -12.80 -2.77 0.81
CA SER A 90 -11.58 -3.45 1.22
C SER A 90 -11.92 -4.55 2.21
N GLY A 91 -11.39 -5.75 1.96
CA GLY A 91 -11.43 -6.88 2.87
C GLY A 91 -10.05 -7.16 3.43
N MET A 92 -9.96 -7.38 4.73
CA MET A 92 -8.72 -7.68 5.44
C MET A 92 -8.93 -8.91 6.32
N GLU A 93 -8.09 -9.93 6.16
CA GLU A 93 -8.07 -11.11 7.03
C GLU A 93 -6.71 -11.29 7.66
N MET A 94 -6.66 -11.37 8.99
CA MET A 94 -5.45 -11.72 9.71
C MET A 94 -5.47 -13.17 10.17
N ARG A 95 -4.30 -13.80 10.15
CA ARG A 95 -3.99 -15.05 10.83
C ARG A 95 -2.75 -14.88 11.67
N ASN A 96 -2.78 -15.41 12.87
CA ASN A 96 -1.70 -15.37 13.82
C ASN A 96 -1.08 -16.74 13.99
N VAL A 97 0.26 -16.81 13.97
CA VAL A 97 1.03 -18.03 14.25
C VAL A 97 1.92 -17.71 15.45
N THR A 98 1.77 -18.46 16.53
CA THR A 98 2.46 -18.19 17.79
C THR A 98 2.61 -19.46 18.64
N ASP A 99 3.59 -19.46 19.52
CA ASP A 99 3.80 -20.42 20.61
C ASP A 99 3.11 -19.98 21.94
N LEU A 100 2.49 -18.81 21.93
CA LEU A 100 1.70 -18.29 23.06
C LEU A 100 0.30 -18.92 23.11
N THR A 101 -0.33 -18.87 24.27
CA THR A 101 -1.71 -19.33 24.46
C THR A 101 -2.68 -18.24 24.04
N ALA A 102 -3.60 -18.57 23.11
CA ALA A 102 -4.69 -17.68 22.78
C ALA A 102 -5.67 -17.56 23.97
N ASP A 103 -6.01 -16.35 24.34
CA ASP A 103 -6.97 -16.07 25.38
C ASP A 103 -8.28 -15.52 24.78
N LYS A 104 -9.37 -15.57 25.53
CA LYS A 104 -10.64 -15.00 25.07
C LYS A 104 -10.61 -13.50 25.22
N VAL A 105 -10.66 -12.80 24.10
CA VAL A 105 -10.86 -11.36 24.08
C VAL A 105 -12.37 -11.07 24.09
N ALA A 106 -12.79 -10.18 24.99
CA ALA A 106 -14.06 -9.49 24.79
C ALA A 106 -13.91 -8.62 23.53
N GLN A 107 -14.83 -8.74 22.58
CA GLN A 107 -14.80 -7.88 21.37
C GLN A 107 -14.71 -6.41 21.80
N PRO A 108 -13.61 -5.70 21.43
CA PRO A 108 -13.42 -4.33 21.88
C PRO A 108 -14.44 -3.38 21.26
N SER A 109 -14.88 -3.66 20.03
CA SER A 109 -15.93 -2.93 19.32
C SER A 109 -16.52 -3.76 18.17
N GLU A 110 -17.61 -3.29 17.57
CA GLU A 110 -18.16 -3.90 16.34
C GLU A 110 -17.30 -3.62 15.09
N LYS A 111 -16.26 -2.81 15.21
CA LYS A 111 -15.41 -2.37 14.11
C LYS A 111 -13.99 -2.91 14.17
N GLU A 112 -13.67 -3.64 15.22
CA GLU A 112 -12.34 -4.19 15.46
C GLU A 112 -12.39 -5.70 15.64
N VAL A 113 -11.31 -6.34 15.26
CA VAL A 113 -11.02 -7.74 15.57
C VAL A 113 -9.73 -7.78 16.36
N VAL A 114 -9.72 -8.43 17.52
CA VAL A 114 -8.53 -8.54 18.38
C VAL A 114 -8.36 -9.97 18.85
N ASN A 115 -7.14 -10.53 18.65
CA ASN A 115 -6.72 -11.78 19.27
C ASN A 115 -5.69 -11.45 20.36
N GLU A 116 -5.97 -11.84 21.60
CA GLU A 116 -5.06 -11.72 22.73
C GLU A 116 -4.30 -13.03 22.93
N PHE A 117 -2.99 -12.92 23.08
CA PHE A 117 -2.10 -14.05 23.32
C PHE A 117 -1.33 -13.82 24.61
N THR A 118 -1.33 -14.83 25.49
CA THR A 118 -0.69 -14.75 26.80
C THR A 118 0.39 -15.80 26.97
N GLY A 119 1.37 -15.51 27.82
CA GLY A 119 2.44 -16.44 28.17
C GLY A 119 3.25 -15.96 29.35
N VAL A 120 4.11 -16.84 29.86
CA VAL A 120 5.04 -16.53 30.95
C VAL A 120 6.45 -16.89 30.47
N LEU A 121 7.33 -15.91 30.44
CA LEU A 121 8.73 -16.10 30.04
C LEU A 121 9.64 -16.20 31.25
N ALA A 122 10.27 -17.34 31.44
CA ALA A 122 11.39 -17.46 32.40
C ALA A 122 12.61 -16.64 31.89
N PRO A 123 13.62 -16.38 32.75
CA PRO A 123 14.86 -15.72 32.33
C PRO A 123 15.50 -16.40 31.11
N ASN A 124 15.87 -15.61 30.09
CA ASN A 124 16.39 -16.01 28.78
C ASN A 124 15.41 -16.73 27.85
N GLU A 125 14.18 -16.98 28.24
CA GLU A 125 13.15 -17.49 27.33
C GLU A 125 12.65 -16.38 26.39
N SER A 126 12.16 -16.81 25.23
CA SER A 126 11.54 -15.93 24.24
C SER A 126 10.26 -16.56 23.70
N ALA A 127 9.32 -15.71 23.31
CA ALA A 127 8.15 -16.07 22.55
C ALA A 127 8.06 -15.19 21.31
N GLN A 128 7.31 -15.67 20.32
CA GLN A 128 7.06 -14.91 19.09
C GLN A 128 5.60 -14.98 18.66
N LEU A 129 5.19 -13.93 17.97
CA LEU A 129 3.90 -13.85 17.26
C LEU A 129 4.17 -13.41 15.83
N GLU A 130 3.66 -14.17 14.88
CA GLU A 130 3.59 -13.77 13.48
C GLU A 130 2.14 -13.41 13.15
N LYS A 131 1.92 -12.20 12.65
CA LYS A 131 0.65 -11.75 12.10
C LYS A 131 0.78 -11.67 10.59
N ARG A 132 -0.07 -12.39 9.88
CA ARG A 132 -0.19 -12.39 8.42
C ARG A 132 -1.52 -11.78 8.07
N VAL A 133 -1.53 -10.75 7.22
CA VAL A 133 -2.76 -10.06 6.82
C VAL A 133 -2.86 -10.09 5.30
N ILE A 134 -3.95 -10.65 4.80
CA ILE A 134 -4.37 -10.53 3.40
C ILE A 134 -5.27 -9.31 3.27
N ILE A 135 -5.00 -8.48 2.28
CA ILE A 135 -5.77 -7.29 1.96
C ILE A 135 -6.20 -7.39 0.49
N VAL A 136 -7.50 -7.39 0.25
CA VAL A 136 -8.11 -7.44 -1.07
C VAL A 136 -9.08 -6.28 -1.26
N THR A 137 -9.31 -5.89 -2.51
CA THR A 137 -10.13 -4.71 -2.78
C THR A 137 -11.09 -4.91 -3.96
N SER A 138 -12.15 -4.10 -3.99
CA SER A 138 -13.13 -4.09 -5.09
C SER A 138 -12.57 -3.64 -6.44
N ARG A 139 -11.32 -3.18 -6.50
CA ARG A 139 -10.63 -2.94 -7.77
C ARG A 139 -10.38 -4.24 -8.54
N ASP A 140 -10.17 -5.34 -7.83
CA ASP A 140 -9.81 -6.64 -8.40
C ASP A 140 -10.96 -7.64 -8.38
N TYR A 141 -12.03 -7.37 -7.61
CA TYR A 141 -13.18 -8.25 -7.42
C TYR A 141 -14.49 -7.48 -7.51
N ASP A 142 -15.29 -7.77 -8.53
CA ASP A 142 -16.48 -6.99 -8.89
C ASP A 142 -17.66 -7.14 -7.90
N THR A 143 -17.64 -8.16 -7.05
CA THR A 143 -18.70 -8.41 -6.05
C THR A 143 -18.12 -8.64 -4.67
N GLN A 144 -18.87 -8.27 -3.63
CA GLN A 144 -18.50 -8.53 -2.25
C GLN A 144 -18.24 -10.03 -1.99
N ALA A 145 -19.05 -10.92 -2.57
CA ALA A 145 -18.88 -12.36 -2.43
C ALA A 145 -17.53 -12.82 -3.03
N ALA A 146 -17.23 -12.39 -4.27
CA ALA A 146 -15.95 -12.72 -4.91
C ALA A 146 -14.73 -12.17 -4.14
N LEU A 147 -14.86 -10.97 -3.57
CA LEU A 147 -13.84 -10.36 -2.74
C LEU A 147 -13.60 -11.16 -1.45
N THR A 148 -14.68 -11.54 -0.75
CA THR A 148 -14.60 -12.34 0.48
C THR A 148 -14.02 -13.72 0.19
N ASP A 149 -14.47 -14.40 -0.87
CA ASP A 149 -13.95 -15.70 -1.27
C ASP A 149 -12.44 -15.63 -1.59
N ALA A 150 -12.00 -14.60 -2.32
CA ALA A 150 -10.60 -14.39 -2.65
C ALA A 150 -9.75 -14.13 -1.39
N MET A 151 -10.25 -13.31 -0.45
CA MET A 151 -9.59 -13.04 0.81
C MET A 151 -9.31 -14.33 1.58
N HIS A 152 -10.32 -15.20 1.75
CA HIS A 152 -10.16 -16.48 2.43
C HIS A 152 -9.22 -17.43 1.69
N GLN A 153 -9.33 -17.56 0.36
CA GLN A 153 -8.47 -18.42 -0.44
C GLN A 153 -6.99 -17.99 -0.36
N LEU A 154 -6.70 -16.71 -0.43
CA LEU A 154 -5.35 -16.17 -0.29
C LEU A 154 -4.81 -16.38 1.12
N SER A 155 -5.64 -16.18 2.14
CA SER A 155 -5.30 -16.40 3.54
C SER A 155 -4.96 -17.90 3.79
N ASP A 156 -5.75 -18.82 3.27
CA ASP A 156 -5.49 -20.27 3.37
C ASP A 156 -4.19 -20.66 2.66
N LYS A 157 -3.93 -20.09 1.49
CA LYS A 157 -2.69 -20.34 0.74
C LYS A 157 -1.45 -19.92 1.53
N VAL A 158 -1.50 -18.75 2.18
CA VAL A 158 -0.39 -18.21 2.98
C VAL A 158 -0.20 -18.98 4.28
N ALA A 159 -1.28 -19.52 4.87
CA ALA A 159 -1.21 -20.28 6.11
C ALA A 159 -0.29 -21.51 6.03
N GLY A 160 -0.14 -22.10 4.84
CA GLY A 160 0.74 -23.26 4.59
C GLY A 160 2.23 -22.94 4.42
N GLN A 161 2.61 -21.65 4.35
CA GLN A 161 3.99 -21.21 4.14
C GLN A 161 4.66 -20.85 5.48
N SER A 162 5.95 -21.06 5.61
CA SER A 162 6.72 -20.57 6.75
C SER A 162 7.01 -19.07 6.62
N TYR A 163 7.33 -18.41 7.72
CA TYR A 163 7.78 -17.02 7.73
C TYR A 163 9.01 -16.81 6.84
N ASP A 164 9.98 -17.72 6.92
CA ASP A 164 11.23 -17.61 6.18
C ASP A 164 10.99 -17.74 4.67
N GLU A 165 10.10 -18.63 4.22
CA GLU A 165 9.71 -18.72 2.80
C GLU A 165 9.05 -17.43 2.30
N LEU A 166 8.18 -16.81 3.11
CA LEU A 166 7.53 -15.55 2.75
C LEU A 166 8.54 -14.39 2.67
N LEU A 167 9.47 -14.33 3.62
CA LEU A 167 10.52 -13.31 3.65
C LEU A 167 11.50 -13.50 2.48
N GLU A 168 11.98 -14.72 2.24
CA GLU A 168 12.90 -15.03 1.13
C GLU A 168 12.29 -14.67 -0.23
N ALA A 169 11.02 -14.97 -0.45
CA ALA A 169 10.31 -14.58 -1.67
C ALA A 169 10.26 -13.06 -1.85
N HIS A 170 10.00 -12.31 -0.78
CA HIS A 170 10.02 -10.84 -0.78
C HIS A 170 11.43 -10.29 -1.06
N GLU A 171 12.44 -10.80 -0.37
CA GLU A 171 13.84 -10.38 -0.52
C GLU A 171 14.37 -10.66 -1.93
N GLN A 172 13.98 -11.78 -2.55
CA GLN A 172 14.40 -12.12 -3.90
C GLN A 172 13.90 -11.10 -4.94
N VAL A 173 12.64 -10.68 -4.85
CA VAL A 173 12.10 -9.66 -5.76
C VAL A 173 12.82 -8.32 -5.56
N TRP A 174 13.11 -7.93 -4.32
CA TRP A 174 13.90 -6.73 -4.07
C TRP A 174 15.34 -6.86 -4.57
N ALA A 175 15.98 -8.02 -4.40
CA ALA A 175 17.32 -8.27 -4.94
C ALA A 175 17.33 -8.12 -6.47
N ASP A 176 16.33 -8.62 -7.17
CA ASP A 176 16.21 -8.49 -8.62
C ASP A 176 16.01 -7.03 -9.05
N ARG A 177 15.20 -6.25 -8.30
CA ARG A 177 15.04 -4.80 -8.53
C ARG A 177 16.36 -4.06 -8.34
N TRP A 178 17.07 -4.32 -7.23
CA TRP A 178 18.35 -3.70 -6.94
C TRP A 178 19.45 -4.09 -7.93
N ASN A 179 19.56 -5.36 -8.33
CA ASN A 179 20.52 -5.81 -9.33
C ASN A 179 20.39 -5.07 -10.67
N LYS A 180 19.17 -4.62 -10.99
CA LYS A 180 18.88 -3.90 -12.23
C LYS A 180 19.06 -2.37 -12.10
N SER A 181 18.70 -1.81 -10.97
CA SER A 181 18.43 -0.37 -10.82
C SER A 181 19.37 0.34 -9.83
N ASP A 182 20.29 -0.38 -9.16
CA ASP A 182 21.17 0.24 -8.18
C ASP A 182 22.13 1.24 -8.84
N ILE A 183 22.37 2.34 -8.13
CA ILE A 183 23.33 3.37 -8.52
C ILE A 183 24.42 3.39 -7.46
N VAL A 184 25.67 3.12 -7.87
CA VAL A 184 26.83 3.09 -6.98
C VAL A 184 27.56 4.44 -7.01
N ILE A 185 27.73 5.03 -5.84
CA ILE A 185 28.46 6.29 -5.63
C ILE A 185 29.67 6.00 -4.71
N ASP A 186 30.87 6.07 -5.29
CA ASP A 186 32.11 5.88 -4.53
C ASP A 186 32.56 7.20 -3.86
N GLY A 187 32.98 7.09 -2.59
CA GLY A 187 33.60 8.20 -1.87
C GLY A 187 32.61 9.10 -1.10
N ASP A 188 31.30 8.93 -1.26
CA ASP A 188 30.27 9.66 -0.52
C ASP A 188 29.17 8.74 -0.01
N THR A 189 29.28 8.35 1.26
CA THR A 189 28.33 7.42 1.91
C THR A 189 26.95 8.04 2.10
N GLU A 190 26.88 9.35 2.36
CA GLU A 190 25.59 10.05 2.57
C GLU A 190 24.84 10.14 1.23
N ALA A 191 25.51 10.49 0.15
CA ALA A 191 24.92 10.50 -1.19
C ALA A 191 24.49 9.10 -1.63
N GLN A 192 25.30 8.06 -1.34
CA GLN A 192 24.93 6.65 -1.62
C GLN A 192 23.67 6.23 -0.85
N GLN A 193 23.58 6.57 0.43
CA GLN A 193 22.39 6.28 1.22
C GLN A 193 21.18 7.05 0.70
N GLY A 194 21.34 8.32 0.38
CA GLY A 194 20.28 9.18 -0.12
C GLY A 194 19.69 8.69 -1.44
N ILE A 195 20.52 8.29 -2.41
CA ILE A 195 20.01 7.80 -3.71
C ILE A 195 19.26 6.46 -3.53
N ARG A 196 19.80 5.53 -2.75
CA ARG A 196 19.14 4.25 -2.48
C ARG A 196 17.82 4.42 -1.75
N PHE A 197 17.75 5.34 -0.77
CA PHE A 197 16.51 5.66 -0.08
C PHE A 197 15.44 6.18 -1.05
N ASN A 198 15.80 7.14 -1.91
CA ASN A 198 14.86 7.67 -2.90
C ASN A 198 14.38 6.61 -3.90
N LEU A 199 15.27 5.74 -4.37
CA LEU A 199 14.89 4.62 -5.24
C LEU A 199 13.98 3.62 -4.52
N PHE A 200 14.26 3.33 -3.26
CA PHE A 200 13.41 2.46 -2.44
C PHE A 200 11.99 3.03 -2.31
N GLU A 201 11.84 4.33 -2.01
CA GLU A 201 10.55 5.00 -1.91
C GLU A 201 9.78 4.95 -3.24
N LEU A 202 10.44 5.24 -4.37
CA LEU A 202 9.83 5.14 -5.69
C LEU A 202 9.38 3.71 -6.01
N PHE A 203 10.25 2.72 -5.80
CA PHE A 203 9.96 1.32 -6.13
C PHE A 203 8.95 0.68 -5.18
N SER A 204 8.84 1.17 -3.94
CA SER A 204 7.79 0.79 -3.00
C SER A 204 6.43 1.35 -3.42
N THR A 205 6.41 2.52 -4.06
CA THR A 205 5.18 3.15 -4.55
C THR A 205 4.69 2.46 -5.83
N TYR A 206 5.59 2.20 -6.80
CA TYR A 206 5.23 1.64 -8.09
C TYR A 206 6.44 0.98 -8.77
N TYR A 207 6.23 -0.20 -9.37
CA TYR A 207 7.23 -0.89 -10.17
C TYR A 207 6.65 -1.58 -11.43
N GLY A 208 5.53 -1.07 -11.93
CA GLY A 208 4.96 -1.49 -13.22
C GLY A 208 4.09 -2.74 -13.18
N GLU A 209 3.62 -3.15 -12.02
CA GLU A 209 2.79 -4.35 -11.87
C GLU A 209 1.39 -4.15 -12.48
N ASP A 210 0.80 -2.96 -12.30
CA ASP A 210 -0.57 -2.67 -12.70
C ASP A 210 -0.67 -1.35 -13.47
N SER A 211 -1.13 -1.43 -14.71
CA SER A 211 -1.36 -0.25 -15.58
C SER A 211 -2.62 0.56 -15.24
N ARG A 212 -3.36 0.17 -14.20
CA ARG A 212 -4.48 0.95 -13.63
C ARG A 212 -4.01 1.91 -12.56
N LEU A 213 -2.74 1.80 -12.12
CA LEU A 213 -2.15 2.59 -11.05
C LEU A 213 -1.18 3.64 -11.61
N ASN A 214 -0.97 4.69 -10.81
CA ASN A 214 0.00 5.74 -11.09
C ASN A 214 0.66 6.18 -9.78
N ILE A 215 1.54 7.16 -9.84
CA ILE A 215 2.29 7.71 -8.72
C ILE A 215 1.76 9.10 -8.41
N GLY A 216 1.35 9.35 -7.17
CA GLY A 216 1.09 10.71 -6.69
C GLY A 216 2.39 11.48 -6.44
N PRO A 217 2.38 12.81 -6.32
CA PRO A 217 3.58 13.64 -6.17
C PRO A 217 4.43 13.31 -4.94
N LYS A 218 3.81 12.74 -3.91
CA LYS A 218 4.45 12.33 -2.65
C LYS A 218 4.53 10.82 -2.47
N GLY A 219 4.20 10.04 -3.51
CA GLY A 219 4.10 8.58 -3.38
C GLY A 219 3.06 8.19 -2.34
N PHE A 220 3.36 7.13 -1.55
CA PHE A 220 2.52 6.67 -0.44
C PHE A 220 3.10 7.01 0.94
N THR A 221 3.96 7.99 1.05
CA THR A 221 4.55 8.42 2.32
C THR A 221 3.61 9.30 3.15
N GLY A 222 2.36 8.95 3.24
CA GLY A 222 1.28 9.67 3.89
C GLY A 222 0.14 9.97 2.92
N GLU A 223 -0.85 10.71 3.38
CA GLU A 223 -2.07 11.04 2.63
C GLU A 223 -1.97 12.37 1.85
N LYS A 224 -0.77 12.95 1.80
CA LYS A 224 -0.57 14.24 1.13
C LYS A 224 -0.99 14.16 -0.33
N TYR A 225 -1.72 15.17 -0.79
CA TYR A 225 -2.38 15.24 -2.09
C TYR A 225 -3.41 14.12 -2.33
N GLY A 226 -3.90 13.49 -1.25
CA GLY A 226 -4.96 12.49 -1.30
C GLY A 226 -4.64 11.23 -2.13
N GLY A 227 -3.37 10.97 -2.45
CA GLY A 227 -2.97 9.90 -3.36
C GLY A 227 -3.37 10.12 -4.82
N ALA A 228 -3.85 11.31 -5.19
CA ALA A 228 -4.24 11.65 -6.54
C ALA A 228 -3.04 11.71 -7.49
N THR A 229 -3.30 11.47 -8.77
CA THR A 229 -2.29 11.60 -9.84
C THR A 229 -2.19 13.03 -10.33
N TYR A 230 -0.95 13.48 -10.49
CA TYR A 230 -0.57 14.77 -11.08
C TYR A 230 0.37 14.53 -12.28
N TRP A 231 0.72 15.60 -13.00
CA TRP A 231 1.67 15.55 -14.12
C TRP A 231 3.14 15.34 -13.69
N ASP A 232 3.42 15.39 -12.38
CA ASP A 232 4.74 15.09 -11.79
C ASP A 232 5.25 13.70 -12.20
N THR A 233 4.37 12.73 -12.34
CA THR A 233 4.74 11.38 -12.80
C THR A 233 5.42 11.41 -14.15
N GLU A 234 4.83 12.11 -15.12
CA GLU A 234 5.34 12.17 -16.47
C GLU A 234 6.59 13.03 -16.57
N ALA A 235 6.60 14.17 -15.89
CA ALA A 235 7.72 15.11 -15.95
C ALA A 235 8.97 14.61 -15.21
N PHE A 236 8.81 13.94 -14.06
CA PHE A 236 9.91 13.64 -13.14
C PHE A 236 10.12 12.15 -12.90
N ALA A 237 9.07 11.36 -12.68
CA ALA A 237 9.22 9.94 -12.37
C ALA A 237 9.51 9.11 -13.62
N VAL A 238 8.82 9.35 -14.74
CA VAL A 238 9.03 8.61 -16.00
C VAL A 238 10.50 8.64 -16.47
N PRO A 239 11.23 9.76 -16.48
CA PRO A 239 12.64 9.76 -16.84
C PRO A 239 13.52 8.85 -15.98
N VAL A 240 13.23 8.77 -14.66
CA VAL A 240 13.95 7.89 -13.73
C VAL A 240 13.70 6.42 -14.08
N TYR A 241 12.42 6.02 -14.16
CA TYR A 241 12.06 4.64 -14.50
C TYR A 241 12.58 4.21 -15.86
N LEU A 242 12.50 5.10 -16.86
CA LEU A 242 13.00 4.81 -18.20
C LEU A 242 14.51 4.58 -18.22
N GLY A 243 15.25 5.26 -17.35
CA GLY A 243 16.71 5.15 -17.28
C GLY A 243 17.24 3.92 -16.55
N ILE A 244 16.49 3.39 -15.57
CA ILE A 244 17.02 2.39 -14.64
C ILE A 244 16.13 1.16 -14.43
N THR A 245 14.99 1.07 -15.10
CA THR A 245 14.08 -0.09 -14.99
C THR A 245 13.76 -0.70 -16.35
N ASP A 246 12.98 -1.79 -16.36
CA ASP A 246 12.47 -2.34 -17.60
C ASP A 246 11.49 -1.36 -18.28
N PRO A 247 11.48 -1.29 -19.62
CA PRO A 247 10.55 -0.46 -20.38
C PRO A 247 9.08 -0.67 -20.00
N LYS A 248 8.70 -1.88 -19.58
CA LYS A 248 7.34 -2.23 -19.11
C LYS A 248 6.87 -1.33 -17.98
N VAL A 249 7.76 -0.93 -17.05
CA VAL A 249 7.41 -0.07 -15.91
C VAL A 249 6.90 1.27 -16.40
N THR A 250 7.68 1.93 -17.25
CA THR A 250 7.31 3.20 -17.90
C THR A 250 6.08 3.04 -18.78
N ARG A 251 6.01 1.96 -19.58
CA ARG A 251 4.86 1.69 -20.44
C ARG A 251 3.55 1.66 -19.65
N ASN A 252 3.53 0.99 -18.52
CA ASN A 252 2.33 0.90 -17.69
C ASN A 252 1.92 2.24 -17.08
N LEU A 253 2.86 3.11 -16.70
CA LEU A 253 2.56 4.49 -16.30
C LEU A 253 1.88 5.29 -17.43
N LEU A 254 2.38 5.16 -18.66
CA LEU A 254 1.79 5.82 -19.83
C LEU A 254 0.43 5.21 -20.21
N MET A 255 0.27 3.89 -20.06
CA MET A 255 -1.02 3.20 -20.29
C MET A 255 -2.10 3.67 -19.32
N TYR A 256 -1.76 4.07 -18.10
CA TYR A 256 -2.70 4.70 -17.18
C TYR A 256 -3.32 5.96 -17.82
N ARG A 257 -2.51 6.85 -18.39
CA ARG A 257 -2.99 8.06 -19.08
C ARG A 257 -3.81 7.73 -20.34
N TYR A 258 -3.38 6.74 -21.10
CA TYR A 258 -4.12 6.29 -22.29
C TYR A 258 -5.52 5.81 -21.94
N LYS A 259 -5.67 5.03 -20.88
CA LYS A 259 -6.97 4.53 -20.40
C LYS A 259 -7.92 5.64 -19.92
N GLN A 260 -7.38 6.82 -19.60
CA GLN A 260 -8.13 7.98 -19.13
C GLN A 260 -8.38 9.03 -20.24
N LEU A 261 -8.15 8.69 -21.49
CA LEU A 261 -8.29 9.63 -22.60
C LEU A 261 -9.72 10.19 -22.74
N ASP A 262 -10.74 9.40 -22.44
CA ASP A 262 -12.15 9.85 -22.46
C ASP A 262 -12.39 10.94 -21.40
N GLY A 263 -11.79 10.82 -20.23
CA GLY A 263 -11.80 11.87 -19.20
C GLY A 263 -11.12 13.15 -19.69
N ALA A 264 -10.01 13.04 -20.41
CA ALA A 264 -9.33 14.20 -20.99
C ALA A 264 -10.19 14.90 -22.06
N TYR A 265 -10.95 14.18 -22.89
CA TYR A 265 -11.92 14.79 -23.79
C TYR A 265 -13.06 15.46 -23.04
N HIS A 266 -13.54 14.86 -21.96
CA HIS A 266 -14.55 15.45 -21.08
C HIS A 266 -14.04 16.78 -20.50
N ASN A 267 -12.84 16.81 -19.93
CA ASN A 267 -12.24 18.03 -19.32
C ASN A 267 -12.09 19.16 -20.34
N ALA A 268 -11.62 18.87 -21.55
CA ALA A 268 -11.51 19.86 -22.62
C ALA A 268 -12.89 20.44 -22.97
N LYS A 269 -13.91 19.60 -23.11
CA LYS A 269 -15.27 20.04 -23.42
C LYS A 269 -15.84 20.93 -22.33
N GLN A 270 -15.62 20.63 -21.05
CA GLN A 270 -16.08 21.45 -19.92
C GLN A 270 -15.52 22.87 -19.97
N GLN A 271 -14.32 23.03 -20.51
CA GLN A 271 -13.66 24.35 -20.67
C GLN A 271 -13.89 24.99 -22.05
N GLY A 272 -14.75 24.42 -22.88
CA GLY A 272 -15.01 24.94 -24.23
C GLY A 272 -13.84 24.76 -25.19
N LEU A 273 -12.88 23.88 -24.87
CA LEU A 273 -11.72 23.59 -25.70
C LEU A 273 -12.00 22.44 -26.67
N LYS A 274 -11.23 22.41 -27.75
CA LYS A 274 -11.23 21.27 -28.70
C LYS A 274 -10.13 20.28 -28.32
N GLY A 275 -10.39 18.98 -28.64
CA GLY A 275 -9.43 17.90 -28.37
C GLY A 275 -9.51 17.41 -26.94
N ALA A 276 -8.38 17.05 -26.36
CA ALA A 276 -8.26 16.47 -25.04
C ALA A 276 -7.43 17.37 -24.12
N LEU A 277 -7.83 17.47 -22.85
CA LEU A 277 -7.07 18.15 -21.80
C LEU A 277 -6.94 17.18 -20.63
N PHE A 278 -5.77 16.58 -20.46
CA PHE A 278 -5.50 15.74 -19.32
C PHE A 278 -5.66 16.53 -18.01
N PRO A 279 -6.18 15.90 -16.94
CA PRO A 279 -6.40 16.59 -15.68
C PRO A 279 -5.08 16.96 -14.99
N MET A 280 -5.08 18.03 -14.24
CA MET A 280 -3.99 18.35 -13.31
C MET A 280 -4.01 17.38 -12.14
N VAL A 281 -5.19 17.17 -11.55
CA VAL A 281 -5.43 16.30 -10.38
C VAL A 281 -6.51 15.30 -10.73
N THR A 282 -6.24 14.01 -10.57
CA THR A 282 -7.23 12.99 -10.90
C THR A 282 -7.04 11.67 -10.17
N PHE A 283 -8.14 10.92 -10.06
CA PHE A 283 -8.17 9.51 -9.71
C PHE A 283 -8.55 8.62 -10.92
N ASP A 284 -9.41 9.12 -11.81
CA ASP A 284 -10.05 8.35 -12.87
C ASP A 284 -9.98 9.01 -14.27
N GLY A 285 -9.26 10.11 -14.38
CA GLY A 285 -9.14 10.89 -15.63
C GLY A 285 -10.01 12.15 -15.67
N ILE A 286 -10.97 12.28 -14.75
CA ILE A 286 -11.76 13.50 -14.56
C ILE A 286 -10.98 14.46 -13.67
N GLU A 287 -11.03 15.75 -14.00
CA GLU A 287 -10.39 16.80 -13.21
C GLU A 287 -11.03 16.94 -11.83
N CYS A 288 -10.23 16.84 -10.77
CA CYS A 288 -10.67 16.92 -9.37
C CYS A 288 -10.27 18.25 -8.71
N HIS A 289 -10.16 19.31 -9.46
CA HIS A 289 -9.62 20.60 -9.00
C HIS A 289 -10.46 21.33 -7.94
N ASN A 290 -11.76 21.11 -7.91
CA ASN A 290 -12.71 21.74 -6.98
C ASN A 290 -12.49 23.24 -6.76
N GLU A 291 -11.62 23.58 -5.79
CA GLU A 291 -11.42 24.93 -5.27
C GLU A 291 -10.23 25.65 -5.91
N TRP A 292 -9.45 24.96 -6.75
CA TRP A 292 -8.18 25.50 -7.28
C TRP A 292 -8.36 26.04 -8.70
N GLU A 293 -8.49 27.34 -8.84
CA GLU A 293 -8.60 28.02 -10.13
C GLU A 293 -7.41 27.73 -11.07
N ILE A 294 -6.21 27.57 -10.50
CA ILE A 294 -4.98 27.28 -11.25
C ILE A 294 -5.09 25.98 -12.11
N THR A 295 -5.93 25.04 -11.75
CA THR A 295 -6.10 23.80 -12.50
C THR A 295 -6.68 24.02 -13.90
N PHE A 296 -7.36 25.12 -14.13
CA PHE A 296 -7.86 25.52 -15.45
C PHE A 296 -6.76 26.16 -16.32
N GLU A 297 -5.74 26.72 -15.69
CA GLU A 297 -4.69 27.49 -16.36
C GLU A 297 -3.45 26.65 -16.72
N GLU A 298 -3.23 25.54 -16.03
CA GLU A 298 -2.08 24.64 -16.24
C GLU A 298 -2.25 23.75 -17.48
N ILE A 299 -2.21 24.32 -18.66
CA ILE A 299 -2.32 23.58 -19.94
C ILE A 299 -1.06 22.83 -20.31
N HIS A 300 0.10 23.16 -19.73
CA HIS A 300 1.40 22.50 -20.00
C HIS A 300 1.39 21.01 -19.70
N ARG A 301 0.52 20.51 -18.82
CA ARG A 301 0.38 19.09 -18.47
C ARG A 301 0.18 18.17 -19.68
N ASN A 302 -0.48 18.65 -20.73
CA ASN A 302 -0.54 17.91 -22.00
C ASN A 302 0.84 17.76 -22.65
N GLY A 303 1.67 18.81 -22.55
CA GLY A 303 3.05 18.81 -23.02
C GLY A 303 3.92 17.83 -22.25
N ASP A 304 3.75 17.74 -20.92
CA ASP A 304 4.51 16.85 -20.07
C ASP A 304 4.18 15.38 -20.35
N ILE A 305 2.92 15.07 -20.57
CA ILE A 305 2.47 13.71 -20.97
C ILE A 305 3.01 13.36 -22.37
N ALA A 306 2.91 14.29 -23.33
CA ALA A 306 3.44 14.09 -24.67
C ALA A 306 4.99 13.92 -24.66
N PHE A 307 5.69 14.67 -23.81
CA PHE A 307 7.13 14.54 -23.60
C PHE A 307 7.51 13.15 -23.06
N ALA A 308 6.77 12.65 -22.09
CA ALA A 308 6.99 11.32 -21.52
C ALA A 308 6.78 10.22 -22.58
N ILE A 309 5.71 10.30 -23.38
CA ILE A 309 5.45 9.37 -24.50
C ILE A 309 6.57 9.45 -25.55
N TYR A 310 6.97 10.66 -25.91
CA TYR A 310 8.08 10.87 -26.87
C TYR A 310 9.37 10.23 -26.39
N ASN A 311 9.75 10.44 -25.13
CA ASN A 311 10.95 9.84 -24.57
C ASN A 311 10.85 8.32 -24.54
N TYR A 312 9.73 7.77 -24.11
CA TYR A 312 9.50 6.33 -24.09
C TYR A 312 9.69 5.71 -25.49
N THR A 313 9.01 6.25 -26.50
CA THR A 313 9.11 5.74 -27.87
C THR A 313 10.53 5.88 -28.43
N ARG A 314 11.23 6.95 -28.11
CA ARG A 314 12.63 7.18 -28.55
C ARG A 314 13.61 6.21 -27.92
N TYR A 315 13.42 5.85 -26.65
CA TYR A 315 14.30 4.93 -25.92
C TYR A 315 14.02 3.46 -26.26
N THR A 316 12.76 3.10 -26.45
CA THR A 316 12.35 1.70 -26.57
C THR A 316 12.09 1.23 -27.99
N GLY A 317 11.71 2.15 -28.87
CA GLY A 317 11.25 1.83 -30.21
C GLY A 317 9.83 1.26 -30.30
N ASP A 318 9.07 1.26 -29.17
CA ASP A 318 7.68 0.78 -29.10
C ASP A 318 6.69 1.87 -29.54
#